data_b41c0e7bd007cd3e95fd96b60be9ee6c
#
_entry.id   b41c0e7bd007cd3e95fd96b60be9ee6c
#
_cell.length_a   1.000
_cell.length_b   1.000
_cell.length_c   1.000
_cell.angle_alpha   90.00
_cell.angle_beta   90.00
_cell.angle_gamma   90.00
#
_symmetry.space_group_name_H-M   'P 1'
#
loop_
_entity.id
_entity.type
_entity.pdbx_description
1 polymer ?
#
loop_
_entity_poly.entity_id
_entity_poly.type
_entity_poly.pdbx_seq_one_letter_code
_entity_poly.pdbx_strand_id
1 'polypeptide(L)'
;MPLVTRLVASLLLSTSAVSLAQTPQEPKAERAKAGVEGHREKMKAEAEAGWAIAPVEEQEAKSKGRVTVGGRSLRYTAIAGTLTVRDIEGKPTASMFYTAYTLDGTKPGTKRPITFFYNGGPGSPTFWLHMGSFAPVRLKTANPEFIKPAPYDFGPNSETLLDKTDMVFLDAIGAGYSRPLGDAKPEAFYGVDEDADVFAKAILRYVTKNGRWNSPKFLFGESYGTLRSGALAYQLQDRGMALNGVVLLSSIMNYGYRQPGLDQVYLNYLPSFAATAWYHRKLANPPADVATVVGQARAFAVGPYAAALAKGQTISPQEEDAVANQMGELTGLSPDFIKRTNLRIDLPRFQKELLRDQRQTVGRFDSRYTGFDPDAAGERPETDVSSDAISGAFIATFHDYVTHTLGYKTEMPYRLSARDAAGWTWNWQHRAPGRGQGAQNNPNTAMDLGAAMRGNPYLKVLSLNGYYDMATPFFGTENDLGHMMLERAQQRNLSFRYYPAGHMAYVNPEALRQMKVDLAGWYDEAIDAARSPVPPQAPSISATGPVQGPN
;
A
#
# COMPACT_ATOMS: atom_id res chain seq x y z
N MET A 1 -91.77 -41.60 -11.64
CA MET A 1 -90.77 -41.80 -10.61
C MET A 1 -89.59 -42.50 -11.24
N PRO A 2 -88.43 -41.81 -11.46
CA PRO A 2 -87.18 -42.51 -11.41
C PRO A 2 -86.13 -41.71 -10.56
N LEU A 3 -85.29 -42.51 -9.95
CA LEU A 3 -84.13 -42.13 -9.19
C LEU A 3 -83.05 -41.40 -10.00
N VAL A 4 -82.52 -40.30 -9.49
CA VAL A 4 -81.35 -39.63 -10.04
C VAL A 4 -80.17 -40.01 -9.21
N THR A 5 -79.23 -40.75 -9.79
CA THR A 5 -77.93 -41.10 -9.21
C THR A 5 -76.94 -39.97 -9.45
N ARG A 6 -76.45 -39.36 -8.41
CA ARG A 6 -75.34 -38.37 -8.48
C ARG A 6 -74.00 -39.10 -8.43
N LEU A 7 -73.24 -38.94 -9.51
CA LEU A 7 -71.78 -39.27 -9.54
C LEU A 7 -71.02 -38.15 -8.92
N VAL A 8 -70.21 -38.47 -7.87
CA VAL A 8 -69.20 -37.56 -7.29
C VAL A 8 -67.85 -37.91 -7.91
N ALA A 9 -67.35 -37.02 -8.74
CA ALA A 9 -65.99 -37.13 -9.27
C ALA A 9 -65.02 -36.55 -8.27
N SER A 10 -64.17 -37.38 -7.65
CA SER A 10 -63.06 -36.96 -6.80
C SER A 10 -61.92 -36.53 -7.68
N LEU A 11 -61.57 -35.22 -7.67
CA LEU A 11 -60.38 -34.67 -8.29
C LEU A 11 -59.20 -34.89 -7.29
N LEU A 12 -58.30 -35.81 -7.61
CA LEU A 12 -57.02 -35.97 -6.93
C LEU A 12 -56.05 -34.91 -7.48
N LEU A 13 -55.80 -33.86 -6.71
CA LEU A 13 -54.71 -32.92 -6.91
C LEU A 13 -53.40 -33.61 -6.48
N SER A 14 -52.59 -34.03 -7.45
CA SER A 14 -51.21 -34.44 -7.24
C SER A 14 -50.34 -33.19 -7.05
N THR A 15 -50.00 -32.86 -5.83
CA THR A 15 -48.96 -31.87 -5.51
C THR A 15 -47.59 -32.50 -5.78
N SER A 16 -47.00 -32.19 -6.94
CA SER A 16 -45.60 -32.49 -7.20
C SER A 16 -44.75 -31.59 -6.32
N ALA A 17 -44.23 -32.12 -5.23
CA ALA A 17 -43.16 -31.47 -4.45
C ALA A 17 -41.89 -31.46 -5.31
N VAL A 18 -41.55 -30.30 -5.86
CA VAL A 18 -40.21 -30.05 -6.43
C VAL A 18 -39.23 -30.00 -5.25
N SER A 19 -38.56 -31.11 -5.00
CA SER A 19 -37.43 -31.18 -4.11
C SER A 19 -36.28 -30.41 -4.75
N LEU A 20 -36.02 -29.17 -4.29
CA LEU A 20 -34.79 -28.47 -4.56
C LEU A 20 -33.69 -29.24 -3.83
N ALA A 21 -32.99 -30.10 -4.57
CA ALA A 21 -31.77 -30.73 -4.08
C ALA A 21 -30.75 -29.59 -3.80
N GLN A 22 -30.59 -29.24 -2.55
CA GLN A 22 -29.48 -28.45 -2.10
C GLN A 22 -28.22 -29.26 -2.38
N THR A 23 -27.41 -28.81 -3.34
CA THR A 23 -26.06 -29.30 -3.54
C THR A 23 -25.31 -29.10 -2.21
N PRO A 24 -24.70 -30.14 -1.62
CA PRO A 24 -23.95 -30.00 -0.40
C PRO A 24 -22.85 -28.96 -0.61
N GLN A 25 -22.85 -27.87 0.16
CA GLN A 25 -21.70 -26.96 0.21
C GLN A 25 -20.55 -27.73 0.83
N GLU A 26 -19.53 -28.01 0.06
CA GLU A 26 -18.27 -28.57 0.58
C GLU A 26 -17.74 -27.70 1.72
N PRO A 27 -17.22 -28.32 2.80
CA PRO A 27 -16.64 -27.62 3.92
C PRO A 27 -15.51 -26.66 3.45
N LYS A 28 -15.45 -25.46 4.05
CA LYS A 28 -14.39 -24.46 3.72
C LYS A 28 -12.96 -25.05 3.70
N ALA A 29 -12.69 -26.07 4.51
CA ALA A 29 -11.42 -26.78 4.54
C ALA A 29 -11.15 -27.63 3.29
N GLU A 30 -12.19 -28.19 2.65
CA GLU A 30 -12.04 -28.95 1.40
C GLU A 30 -11.86 -28.04 0.20
N ARG A 31 -12.56 -26.90 0.14
CA ARG A 31 -12.32 -25.86 -0.87
C ARG A 31 -10.90 -25.28 -0.78
N ALA A 32 -10.38 -25.09 0.44
CA ALA A 32 -9.00 -24.65 0.63
C ALA A 32 -7.99 -25.72 0.17
N LYS A 33 -8.26 -27.00 0.46
CA LYS A 33 -7.43 -28.13 -0.03
C LYS A 33 -7.50 -28.29 -1.55
N ALA A 34 -8.66 -28.22 -2.15
CA ALA A 34 -8.82 -28.28 -3.61
C ALA A 34 -8.17 -27.08 -4.32
N GLY A 35 -8.21 -25.88 -3.71
CA GLY A 35 -7.46 -24.71 -4.19
C GLY A 35 -5.95 -24.91 -4.13
N VAL A 36 -5.43 -25.51 -3.06
CA VAL A 36 -4.00 -25.80 -2.89
C VAL A 36 -3.54 -26.92 -3.84
N GLU A 37 -4.35 -27.96 -4.04
CA GLU A 37 -4.04 -29.02 -5.00
C GLU A 37 -4.08 -28.54 -6.45
N GLY A 38 -5.10 -27.80 -6.85
CA GLY A 38 -5.16 -27.19 -8.18
C GLY A 38 -4.00 -26.22 -8.45
N HIS A 39 -3.56 -25.49 -7.43
CA HIS A 39 -2.39 -24.61 -7.54
C HIS A 39 -1.06 -25.41 -7.63
N ARG A 40 -0.95 -26.50 -6.90
CA ARG A 40 0.20 -27.44 -6.99
C ARG A 40 0.30 -28.10 -8.35
N GLU A 41 -0.84 -28.51 -8.93
CA GLU A 41 -0.89 -29.09 -10.29
C GLU A 41 -0.53 -28.06 -11.36
N LYS A 42 -1.01 -26.81 -11.22
CA LYS A 42 -0.64 -25.70 -12.11
C LYS A 42 0.86 -25.41 -12.04
N MET A 43 1.46 -25.38 -10.85
CA MET A 43 2.90 -25.18 -10.64
C MET A 43 3.71 -26.36 -11.19
N LYS A 44 3.21 -27.58 -11.06
CA LYS A 44 3.85 -28.77 -11.65
C LYS A 44 3.78 -28.70 -13.17
N ALA A 45 2.65 -28.31 -13.74
CA ALA A 45 2.50 -28.10 -15.18
C ALA A 45 3.40 -26.96 -15.69
N GLU A 46 3.55 -25.88 -14.94
CA GLU A 46 4.47 -24.77 -15.26
C GLU A 46 5.94 -25.23 -15.18
N ALA A 47 6.30 -26.05 -14.22
CA ALA A 47 7.64 -26.66 -14.11
C ALA A 47 7.88 -27.70 -15.23
N GLU A 48 6.87 -28.49 -15.58
CA GLU A 48 6.89 -29.46 -16.66
C GLU A 48 6.91 -28.80 -18.05
N ALA A 49 6.44 -27.53 -18.17
CA ALA A 49 6.54 -26.74 -19.40
C ALA A 49 7.97 -26.23 -19.70
N GLY A 50 8.95 -26.57 -18.87
CA GLY A 50 10.36 -26.25 -19.13
C GLY A 50 10.73 -24.81 -18.81
N TRP A 51 9.96 -24.10 -17.99
CA TRP A 51 10.32 -22.73 -17.57
C TRP A 51 11.55 -22.75 -16.65
N ALA A 52 12.45 -21.81 -16.87
CA ALA A 52 13.67 -21.69 -16.10
C ALA A 52 13.38 -21.46 -14.62
N ILE A 53 14.19 -22.11 -13.77
CA ILE A 53 14.20 -21.89 -12.33
C ILE A 53 15.10 -20.70 -11.98
N ALA A 54 14.88 -20.07 -10.84
CA ALA A 54 15.72 -18.97 -10.38
C ALA A 54 17.15 -19.43 -10.13
N PRO A 55 18.17 -18.68 -10.61
CA PRO A 55 19.56 -19.01 -10.40
C PRO A 55 19.95 -18.81 -8.93
N VAL A 56 20.80 -19.71 -8.42
CA VAL A 56 21.43 -19.56 -7.10
C VAL A 56 22.52 -18.48 -7.14
N GLU A 57 23.27 -18.42 -8.25
CA GLU A 57 24.29 -17.39 -8.47
C GLU A 57 23.65 -16.07 -8.87
N GLU A 58 24.19 -14.97 -8.33
CA GLU A 58 23.71 -13.63 -8.63
C GLU A 58 24.01 -13.25 -10.09
N GLN A 59 22.98 -12.84 -10.80
CA GLN A 59 23.06 -12.39 -12.19
C GLN A 59 22.91 -10.86 -12.27
N GLU A 60 23.55 -10.25 -13.26
CA GLU A 60 23.42 -8.82 -13.55
C GLU A 60 23.49 -8.56 -15.05
N ALA A 61 22.47 -7.86 -15.57
CA ALA A 61 22.50 -7.18 -16.85
C ALA A 61 22.76 -5.70 -16.60
N LYS A 62 23.74 -5.11 -17.29
CA LYS A 62 24.15 -3.70 -17.11
C LYS A 62 23.95 -2.94 -18.40
N SER A 63 23.30 -1.79 -18.30
CA SER A 63 23.10 -0.85 -19.40
C SER A 63 23.45 0.57 -18.98
N LYS A 64 23.64 1.45 -19.97
CA LYS A 64 23.92 2.87 -19.75
C LYS A 64 22.74 3.70 -20.24
N GLY A 65 22.41 4.74 -19.48
CA GLY A 65 21.34 5.65 -19.87
C GLY A 65 21.67 7.11 -19.55
N ARG A 66 20.78 7.98 -20.02
CA ARG A 66 20.84 9.43 -19.80
C ARG A 66 19.44 9.97 -19.57
N VAL A 67 19.32 10.89 -18.63
CA VAL A 67 18.08 11.61 -18.33
C VAL A 67 18.38 13.07 -18.03
N THR A 68 17.47 13.97 -18.36
CA THR A 68 17.61 15.40 -18.06
C THR A 68 16.71 15.77 -16.90
N VAL A 69 17.30 16.39 -15.86
CA VAL A 69 16.60 16.86 -14.66
C VAL A 69 16.97 18.31 -14.41
N GLY A 70 15.99 19.20 -14.37
CA GLY A 70 16.23 20.64 -14.17
C GLY A 70 17.25 21.23 -15.16
N GLY A 71 17.18 20.83 -16.43
CA GLY A 71 18.12 21.26 -17.49
C GLY A 71 19.50 20.58 -17.47
N ARG A 72 19.81 19.75 -16.47
CA ARG A 72 21.09 19.05 -16.34
C ARG A 72 20.99 17.63 -16.89
N SER A 73 21.92 17.24 -17.76
CA SER A 73 22.03 15.88 -18.29
C SER A 73 22.77 14.98 -17.30
N LEU A 74 22.09 13.95 -16.78
CA LEU A 74 22.60 12.95 -15.86
C LEU A 74 22.83 11.65 -16.61
N ARG A 75 24.08 11.15 -16.62
CA ARG A 75 24.41 9.81 -17.13
C ARG A 75 24.34 8.81 -15.98
N TYR A 76 23.83 7.62 -16.24
CA TYR A 76 23.67 6.60 -15.23
C TYR A 76 23.96 5.21 -15.75
N THR A 77 24.30 4.32 -14.82
CA THR A 77 24.32 2.88 -15.03
C THR A 77 23.03 2.30 -14.47
N ALA A 78 22.30 1.54 -15.29
CA ALA A 78 21.18 0.74 -14.87
C ALA A 78 21.60 -0.74 -14.74
N ILE A 79 21.09 -1.42 -13.72
CA ILE A 79 21.34 -2.84 -13.46
C ILE A 79 20.00 -3.52 -13.25
N ALA A 80 19.74 -4.62 -13.97
CA ALA A 80 18.71 -5.58 -13.61
C ALA A 80 19.40 -6.87 -13.19
N GLY A 81 19.10 -7.37 -12.00
CA GLY A 81 19.84 -8.53 -11.47
C GLY A 81 19.19 -9.19 -10.28
N THR A 82 19.90 -10.14 -9.67
CA THR A 82 19.45 -10.89 -8.50
C THR A 82 20.43 -10.77 -7.34
N LEU A 83 19.88 -10.85 -6.13
CA LEU A 83 20.62 -11.00 -4.87
C LEU A 83 20.29 -12.35 -4.25
N THR A 84 21.30 -13.13 -3.90
CA THR A 84 21.10 -14.38 -3.19
C THR A 84 21.01 -14.12 -1.69
N VAL A 85 19.81 -14.32 -1.15
CA VAL A 85 19.57 -14.28 0.29
C VAL A 85 19.96 -15.63 0.89
N ARG A 86 20.60 -15.60 2.06
CA ARG A 86 21.09 -16.78 2.75
C ARG A 86 20.56 -16.84 4.19
N ASP A 87 20.44 -18.05 4.71
CA ASP A 87 20.20 -18.26 6.14
C ASP A 87 21.47 -18.03 6.99
N ILE A 88 21.37 -18.30 8.29
CA ILE A 88 22.49 -18.09 9.24
C ILE A 88 23.64 -19.07 9.01
N GLU A 89 23.40 -20.22 8.43
CA GLU A 89 24.37 -21.23 8.04
C GLU A 89 25.03 -20.93 6.68
N GLY A 90 24.59 -19.87 6.01
CA GLY A 90 25.07 -19.46 4.69
C GLY A 90 24.43 -20.20 3.51
N LYS A 91 23.41 -21.03 3.73
CA LYS A 91 22.69 -21.75 2.68
C LYS A 91 21.81 -20.77 1.89
N PRO A 92 21.82 -20.79 0.55
CA PRO A 92 20.92 -20.01 -0.27
C PRO A 92 19.44 -20.36 -0.02
N THR A 93 18.62 -19.36 0.29
CA THR A 93 17.20 -19.55 0.59
C THR A 93 16.28 -18.82 -0.39
N ALA A 94 16.74 -17.71 -0.97
CA ALA A 94 15.97 -16.98 -1.97
C ALA A 94 16.87 -16.25 -2.96
N SER A 95 16.36 -16.06 -4.19
CA SER A 95 16.88 -15.16 -5.21
C SER A 95 15.93 -13.96 -5.30
N MET A 96 16.39 -12.78 -4.89
CA MET A 96 15.62 -11.55 -4.93
C MET A 96 16.00 -10.71 -6.14
N PHE A 97 15.07 -10.50 -7.05
CA PHE A 97 15.27 -9.64 -8.22
C PHE A 97 15.25 -8.17 -7.82
N TYR A 98 16.12 -7.40 -8.48
CA TYR A 98 16.16 -5.95 -8.32
C TYR A 98 16.48 -5.23 -9.63
N THR A 99 16.05 -3.97 -9.71
CA THR A 99 16.59 -3.01 -10.67
C THR A 99 17.26 -1.86 -9.91
N ALA A 100 18.41 -1.39 -10.38
CA ALA A 100 19.14 -0.32 -9.70
C ALA A 100 19.64 0.72 -10.70
N TYR A 101 19.71 1.97 -10.24
CA TYR A 101 20.19 3.12 -11.01
C TYR A 101 21.23 3.87 -10.20
N THR A 102 22.44 3.94 -10.73
CA THR A 102 23.57 4.63 -10.10
C THR A 102 24.04 5.77 -10.98
N LEU A 103 24.17 6.97 -10.43
CA LEU A 103 24.68 8.12 -11.16
C LEU A 103 26.16 7.90 -11.52
N ASP A 104 26.49 8.03 -12.83
CA ASP A 104 27.86 7.89 -13.31
C ASP A 104 28.75 9.07 -12.85
N GLY A 105 30.05 8.79 -12.71
CA GLY A 105 31.04 9.78 -12.30
C GLY A 105 31.12 10.02 -10.78
N THR A 106 30.32 9.33 -9.99
CA THR A 106 30.49 9.32 -8.55
C THR A 106 31.69 8.47 -8.18
N LYS A 107 32.65 9.05 -7.42
CA LYS A 107 33.86 8.32 -6.99
C LYS A 107 33.50 7.16 -6.05
N PRO A 108 34.22 6.03 -6.10
CA PRO A 108 34.07 4.99 -5.08
C PRO A 108 34.21 5.59 -3.67
N GLY A 109 33.36 5.16 -2.72
CA GLY A 109 33.36 5.68 -1.36
C GLY A 109 32.69 7.04 -1.18
N THR A 110 32.06 7.61 -2.21
CA THR A 110 31.26 8.84 -2.04
C THR A 110 30.08 8.59 -1.11
N LYS A 111 29.79 9.62 -0.28
CA LYS A 111 28.64 9.62 0.65
C LYS A 111 27.32 9.93 -0.08
N ARG A 112 27.17 9.45 -1.33
CA ARG A 112 25.94 9.65 -2.08
C ARG A 112 24.81 8.81 -1.48
N PRO A 113 23.60 9.36 -1.32
CA PRO A 113 22.47 8.62 -0.77
C PRO A 113 22.10 7.40 -1.62
N ILE A 114 21.49 6.40 -0.97
CA ILE A 114 20.89 5.24 -1.60
C ILE A 114 19.48 5.02 -1.05
N THR A 115 18.51 4.80 -1.91
CA THR A 115 17.12 4.56 -1.55
C THR A 115 16.66 3.21 -2.06
N PHE A 116 16.04 2.43 -1.17
CA PHE A 116 15.43 1.14 -1.49
C PHE A 116 13.92 1.31 -1.64
N PHE A 117 13.40 1.04 -2.84
CA PHE A 117 12.01 1.16 -3.22
C PHE A 117 11.34 -0.19 -3.26
N TYR A 118 10.11 -0.28 -2.77
CA TYR A 118 9.31 -1.50 -2.84
C TYR A 118 7.81 -1.21 -2.74
N ASN A 119 7.02 -1.93 -3.52
CA ASN A 119 5.56 -1.93 -3.43
C ASN A 119 5.06 -2.83 -2.28
N GLY A 120 3.77 -2.77 -2.05
CA GLY A 120 3.09 -3.51 -0.99
C GLY A 120 2.47 -4.82 -1.42
N GLY A 121 1.18 -4.89 -1.37
CA GLY A 121 0.35 -6.05 -1.65
C GLY A 121 -0.33 -6.62 -0.40
N PRO A 122 0.28 -7.45 0.48
CA PRO A 122 1.64 -8.01 0.41
C PRO A 122 1.87 -8.88 -0.83
N GLY A 123 3.16 -8.99 -1.22
CA GLY A 123 3.59 -9.83 -2.34
C GLY A 123 3.42 -9.20 -3.72
N SER A 124 3.39 -7.87 -3.85
CA SER A 124 3.45 -7.18 -5.13
C SER A 124 4.90 -6.90 -5.54
N PRO A 125 5.25 -7.08 -6.83
CA PRO A 125 6.53 -6.62 -7.35
C PRO A 125 6.56 -5.11 -7.55
N THR A 126 7.75 -4.53 -7.78
CA THR A 126 7.96 -3.08 -7.78
C THR A 126 7.68 -2.38 -9.10
N PHE A 127 7.19 -3.06 -10.12
CA PHE A 127 6.99 -2.44 -11.43
C PHE A 127 6.08 -1.19 -11.40
N TRP A 128 5.16 -1.09 -10.44
CA TRP A 128 4.31 0.08 -10.24
C TRP A 128 5.14 1.32 -9.89
N LEU A 129 5.87 1.26 -8.77
CA LEU A 129 6.78 2.35 -8.38
C LEU A 129 7.85 2.59 -9.43
N HIS A 130 8.40 1.52 -10.02
CA HIS A 130 9.48 1.61 -10.98
C HIS A 130 9.05 2.37 -12.24
N MET A 131 7.97 1.94 -12.91
CA MET A 131 7.51 2.55 -14.16
C MET A 131 6.65 3.80 -13.95
N GLY A 132 6.13 4.02 -12.76
CA GLY A 132 5.24 5.15 -12.50
C GLY A 132 5.90 6.34 -11.83
N SER A 133 6.92 6.13 -11.00
CA SER A 133 7.39 7.17 -10.08
C SER A 133 8.73 7.80 -10.48
N PHE A 134 9.79 7.48 -9.78
CA PHE A 134 11.02 8.26 -9.76
C PHE A 134 12.21 7.60 -10.46
N ALA A 135 12.05 6.44 -11.10
CA ALA A 135 13.08 5.84 -11.94
C ALA A 135 13.43 6.78 -13.12
N PRO A 136 14.61 6.64 -13.74
CA PRO A 136 15.02 7.49 -14.87
C PRO A 136 14.15 7.35 -16.12
N VAL A 137 13.35 6.29 -16.20
CA VAL A 137 12.37 6.01 -17.26
C VAL A 137 11.01 5.77 -16.62
N ARG A 138 9.94 6.28 -17.22
CA ARG A 138 8.58 6.07 -16.74
C ARG A 138 7.56 5.92 -17.87
N LEU A 139 6.45 5.26 -17.57
CA LEU A 139 5.25 5.29 -18.39
C LEU A 139 4.63 6.68 -18.34
N LYS A 140 4.24 7.24 -19.50
CA LYS A 140 3.46 8.47 -19.56
C LYS A 140 2.00 8.15 -19.28
N THR A 141 1.47 8.84 -18.29
CA THR A 141 0.09 8.67 -17.81
C THR A 141 -0.69 9.96 -18.00
N ALA A 142 -1.99 9.85 -18.28
CA ALA A 142 -2.97 10.91 -18.12
C ALA A 142 -3.83 10.61 -16.89
N ASN A 143 -4.40 11.62 -16.28
CA ASN A 143 -5.05 11.45 -14.97
C ASN A 143 -6.33 12.29 -14.85
N PRO A 144 -7.43 11.70 -14.39
CA PRO A 144 -7.73 10.28 -14.22
C PRO A 144 -8.38 9.69 -15.49
N GLU A 145 -7.60 9.07 -16.35
CA GLU A 145 -8.08 8.53 -17.62
C GLU A 145 -7.62 7.09 -17.82
N PHE A 146 -8.44 6.30 -18.52
CA PHE A 146 -8.05 4.97 -18.98
C PHE A 146 -6.90 5.07 -19.98
N ILE A 147 -5.82 4.33 -19.74
CA ILE A 147 -4.72 4.25 -20.70
C ILE A 147 -5.18 3.38 -21.88
N LYS A 148 -5.07 3.93 -23.10
CA LYS A 148 -5.42 3.19 -24.32
C LYS A 148 -4.53 1.95 -24.47
N PRO A 149 -5.00 0.90 -25.15
CA PRO A 149 -4.16 -0.26 -25.48
C PRO A 149 -2.89 0.15 -26.27
N ALA A 150 -1.90 -0.77 -26.26
CA ALA A 150 -0.61 -0.56 -26.95
C ALA A 150 -0.77 -0.01 -28.39
N PRO A 151 0.21 0.79 -28.87
CA PRO A 151 1.54 1.03 -28.28
C PRO A 151 1.52 2.03 -27.13
N TYR A 152 2.24 1.71 -26.06
CA TYR A 152 2.34 2.57 -24.88
C TYR A 152 3.51 3.55 -25.00
N ASP A 153 3.32 4.77 -24.50
CA ASP A 153 4.36 5.81 -24.48
C ASP A 153 5.09 5.81 -23.13
N PHE A 154 6.33 5.37 -23.12
CA PHE A 154 7.22 5.45 -21.96
C PHE A 154 8.61 5.97 -22.39
N GLY A 155 9.34 6.58 -21.48
CA GLY A 155 10.62 7.18 -21.82
C GLY A 155 11.26 7.95 -20.67
N PRO A 156 12.23 8.84 -20.97
CA PRO A 156 12.97 9.58 -19.96
C PRO A 156 12.06 10.35 -19.00
N ASN A 157 12.38 10.27 -17.72
CA ASN A 157 11.62 10.87 -16.63
C ASN A 157 12.34 12.07 -16.03
N SER A 158 11.87 13.29 -16.32
CA SER A 158 12.41 14.53 -15.74
C SER A 158 12.22 14.63 -14.22
N GLU A 159 11.26 13.90 -13.68
CA GLU A 159 10.93 13.88 -12.24
C GLU A 159 11.70 12.79 -11.47
N THR A 160 12.70 12.16 -12.10
CA THR A 160 13.52 11.15 -11.42
C THR A 160 14.23 11.71 -10.19
N LEU A 161 14.41 10.89 -9.16
CA LEU A 161 15.22 11.21 -7.98
C LEU A 161 16.72 10.94 -8.16
N LEU A 162 17.15 10.61 -9.40
CA LEU A 162 18.56 10.32 -9.67
C LEU A 162 19.50 11.50 -9.39
N ASP A 163 19.03 12.71 -9.34
CA ASP A 163 19.80 13.89 -8.92
C ASP A 163 20.06 13.94 -7.40
N LYS A 164 19.28 13.23 -6.60
CA LYS A 164 19.35 13.19 -5.14
C LYS A 164 19.94 11.90 -4.59
N THR A 165 19.55 10.75 -5.12
CA THR A 165 19.87 9.42 -4.57
C THR A 165 20.13 8.41 -5.68
N ASP A 166 20.94 7.39 -5.42
CA ASP A 166 20.90 6.16 -6.20
C ASP A 166 19.68 5.36 -5.78
N MET A 167 19.08 4.60 -6.69
CA MET A 167 17.81 3.94 -6.48
C MET A 167 17.94 2.44 -6.67
N VAL A 168 17.31 1.66 -5.79
CA VAL A 168 17.23 0.19 -5.88
C VAL A 168 15.79 -0.21 -5.67
N PHE A 169 15.17 -0.83 -6.67
CA PHE A 169 13.81 -1.35 -6.64
C PHE A 169 13.86 -2.86 -6.40
N LEU A 170 13.22 -3.34 -5.34
CA LEU A 170 13.29 -4.73 -4.89
C LEU A 170 11.94 -5.43 -5.05
N ASP A 171 11.90 -6.57 -5.72
CA ASP A 171 10.70 -7.40 -5.84
C ASP A 171 10.59 -8.36 -4.65
N ALA A 172 9.41 -8.43 -4.02
CA ALA A 172 9.14 -9.37 -2.93
C ALA A 172 9.30 -10.83 -3.38
N ILE A 173 9.71 -11.71 -2.46
CA ILE A 173 9.87 -13.13 -2.79
C ILE A 173 8.52 -13.73 -3.23
N GLY A 174 8.57 -14.48 -4.32
CA GLY A 174 7.38 -15.04 -4.98
C GLY A 174 6.77 -14.14 -6.05
N ALA A 175 7.10 -12.83 -6.06
CA ALA A 175 6.64 -11.86 -7.05
C ALA A 175 7.76 -11.48 -8.04
N GLY A 176 7.39 -10.87 -9.15
CA GLY A 176 8.34 -10.50 -10.20
C GLY A 176 9.19 -11.68 -10.66
N TYR A 177 10.49 -11.50 -10.69
CA TYR A 177 11.46 -12.58 -10.91
C TYR A 177 12.06 -13.12 -9.60
N SER A 178 11.58 -12.69 -8.43
CA SER A 178 12.06 -13.19 -7.14
C SER A 178 11.46 -14.55 -6.79
N ARG A 179 12.28 -15.50 -6.35
CA ARG A 179 11.86 -16.89 -6.06
C ARG A 179 12.52 -17.41 -4.79
N PRO A 180 11.85 -18.30 -4.03
CA PRO A 180 12.52 -19.18 -3.09
C PRO A 180 13.56 -20.05 -3.81
N LEU A 181 14.63 -20.47 -3.13
CA LEU A 181 15.68 -21.34 -3.64
C LEU A 181 15.73 -22.66 -2.87
N GLY A 182 16.09 -23.72 -3.59
CA GLY A 182 16.29 -25.04 -3.01
C GLY A 182 15.03 -25.60 -2.35
N ASP A 183 15.18 -26.06 -1.12
CA ASP A 183 14.12 -26.62 -0.27
C ASP A 183 13.54 -25.60 0.73
N ALA A 184 13.83 -24.30 0.54
CA ALA A 184 13.27 -23.24 1.37
C ALA A 184 11.74 -23.22 1.27
N LYS A 185 11.08 -23.30 2.42
CA LYS A 185 9.63 -23.38 2.50
C LYS A 185 8.98 -21.99 2.33
N PRO A 186 7.77 -21.91 1.75
CA PRO A 186 7.01 -20.65 1.61
C PRO A 186 6.86 -19.88 2.92
N GLU A 187 6.69 -20.58 4.03
CA GLU A 187 6.52 -19.99 5.37
C GLU A 187 7.73 -19.14 5.81
N ALA A 188 8.90 -19.32 5.18
CA ALA A 188 10.08 -18.51 5.46
C ALA A 188 10.03 -17.10 4.83
N PHE A 189 9.00 -16.79 4.02
CA PHE A 189 8.92 -15.54 3.25
C PHE A 189 7.56 -14.86 3.32
N TYR A 190 6.48 -15.62 3.58
CA TYR A 190 5.11 -15.12 3.45
C TYR A 190 4.49 -14.79 4.81
N GLY A 191 5.01 -13.76 5.43
CA GLY A 191 4.54 -13.22 6.70
C GLY A 191 5.11 -11.84 6.95
N VAL A 192 4.60 -11.17 7.98
CA VAL A 192 5.00 -9.79 8.31
C VAL A 192 6.47 -9.73 8.69
N ASP A 193 6.89 -10.57 9.61
CA ASP A 193 8.26 -10.60 10.13
C ASP A 193 9.23 -11.26 9.14
N GLU A 194 8.77 -12.31 8.48
CA GLU A 194 9.52 -13.07 7.48
C GLU A 194 9.83 -12.22 6.23
N ASP A 195 8.84 -11.45 5.75
CA ASP A 195 9.00 -10.53 4.63
C ASP A 195 9.97 -9.38 4.99
N ALA A 196 9.84 -8.79 6.17
CA ALA A 196 10.77 -7.76 6.64
C ALA A 196 12.20 -8.31 6.80
N ASP A 197 12.38 -9.52 7.33
CA ASP A 197 13.68 -10.19 7.48
C ASP A 197 14.39 -10.42 6.15
N VAL A 198 13.67 -10.95 5.16
CA VAL A 198 14.26 -11.22 3.84
C VAL A 198 14.64 -9.93 3.12
N PHE A 199 13.86 -8.86 3.24
CA PHE A 199 14.22 -7.53 2.73
C PHE A 199 15.43 -6.96 3.45
N ALA A 200 15.51 -7.10 4.78
CA ALA A 200 16.69 -6.67 5.54
C ALA A 200 17.96 -7.37 5.07
N LYS A 201 17.91 -8.69 4.91
CA LYS A 201 19.03 -9.50 4.40
C LYS A 201 19.46 -9.07 2.99
N ALA A 202 18.50 -8.83 2.10
CA ALA A 202 18.77 -8.38 0.72
C ALA A 202 19.40 -6.97 0.70
N ILE A 203 18.91 -6.04 1.51
CA ILE A 203 19.48 -4.69 1.63
C ILE A 203 20.91 -4.75 2.19
N LEU A 204 21.14 -5.52 3.25
CA LEU A 204 22.49 -5.74 3.81
C LEU A 204 23.43 -6.33 2.76
N ARG A 205 22.97 -7.33 1.99
CA ARG A 205 23.72 -7.93 0.89
C ARG A 205 24.07 -6.91 -0.18
N TYR A 206 23.09 -6.11 -0.64
CA TYR A 206 23.30 -5.07 -1.65
C TYR A 206 24.30 -4.02 -1.19
N VAL A 207 24.14 -3.52 0.03
CA VAL A 207 25.00 -2.49 0.62
C VAL A 207 26.45 -3.01 0.77
N THR A 208 26.62 -4.26 1.21
CA THR A 208 27.95 -4.90 1.35
C THR A 208 28.59 -5.13 -0.01
N LYS A 209 27.87 -5.74 -0.95
CA LYS A 209 28.35 -6.03 -2.32
C LYS A 209 28.84 -4.78 -3.03
N ASN A 210 28.13 -3.66 -2.86
CA ASN A 210 28.42 -2.42 -3.56
C ASN A 210 29.22 -1.39 -2.74
N GLY A 211 29.74 -1.76 -1.56
CA GLY A 211 30.57 -0.87 -0.71
C GLY A 211 29.84 0.38 -0.21
N ARG A 212 28.51 0.26 0.10
CA ARG A 212 27.66 1.42 0.40
C ARG A 212 27.34 1.58 1.90
N TRP A 213 28.13 0.96 2.79
CA TRP A 213 27.91 1.04 4.24
C TRP A 213 27.95 2.47 4.79
N ASN A 214 28.78 3.36 4.25
CA ASN A 214 28.89 4.76 4.68
C ASN A 214 28.05 5.73 3.84
N SER A 215 27.11 5.24 3.01
CA SER A 215 26.13 6.06 2.29
C SER A 215 24.95 6.40 3.21
N PRO A 216 24.37 7.61 3.12
CA PRO A 216 23.03 7.87 3.68
C PRO A 216 22.00 6.91 3.07
N LYS A 217 21.17 6.30 3.91
CA LYS A 217 20.26 5.24 3.51
C LYS A 217 18.81 5.62 3.76
N PHE A 218 17.97 5.33 2.76
CA PHE A 218 16.56 5.64 2.77
C PHE A 218 15.72 4.43 2.37
N LEU A 219 14.54 4.31 2.96
CA LEU A 219 13.49 3.37 2.54
C LEU A 219 12.36 4.15 1.86
N PHE A 220 11.78 3.58 0.84
CA PHE A 220 10.61 4.11 0.15
C PHE A 220 9.60 2.98 -0.06
N GLY A 221 8.62 2.90 0.84
CA GLY A 221 7.54 1.91 0.78
C GLY A 221 6.23 2.50 0.29
N GLU A 222 5.48 1.71 -0.47
CA GLU A 222 4.12 2.03 -0.89
C GLU A 222 3.14 1.00 -0.37
N SER A 223 1.96 1.45 0.10
CA SER A 223 0.86 0.56 0.52
C SER A 223 1.30 -0.35 1.67
N TYR A 224 1.07 -1.68 1.60
CA TYR A 224 1.64 -2.64 2.56
C TYR A 224 3.17 -2.48 2.71
N GLY A 225 3.88 -1.99 1.69
CA GLY A 225 5.32 -1.68 1.80
C GLY A 225 5.64 -0.67 2.90
N THR A 226 4.68 0.14 3.36
CA THR A 226 4.87 1.04 4.50
C THR A 226 4.81 0.30 5.83
N LEU A 227 3.96 -0.73 5.95
CA LEU A 227 4.00 -1.66 7.07
C LEU A 227 5.36 -2.36 7.13
N ARG A 228 5.84 -2.88 5.97
CA ARG A 228 7.20 -3.40 5.85
C ARG A 228 8.24 -2.37 6.28
N SER A 229 8.11 -1.10 5.88
CA SER A 229 9.07 -0.05 6.24
C SER A 229 9.19 0.16 7.74
N GLY A 230 8.10 0.06 8.49
CA GLY A 230 8.12 0.14 9.95
C GLY A 230 8.96 -0.97 10.57
N ALA A 231 8.61 -2.24 10.30
CA ALA A 231 9.34 -3.40 10.80
C ALA A 231 10.80 -3.41 10.30
N LEU A 232 11.03 -3.09 9.02
CA LEU A 232 12.34 -3.08 8.39
C LEU A 232 13.26 -2.00 8.97
N ALA A 233 12.75 -0.80 9.27
CA ALA A 233 13.53 0.26 9.88
C ALA A 233 14.08 -0.17 11.25
N TYR A 234 13.26 -0.83 12.06
CA TYR A 234 13.69 -1.37 13.34
C TYR A 234 14.68 -2.52 13.17
N GLN A 235 14.40 -3.49 12.30
CA GLN A 235 15.27 -4.65 12.06
C GLN A 235 16.64 -4.27 11.48
N LEU A 236 16.71 -3.29 10.58
CA LEU A 236 17.99 -2.81 10.03
C LEU A 236 18.83 -2.12 11.10
N GLN A 237 18.19 -1.31 11.95
CA GLN A 237 18.88 -0.64 13.05
C GLN A 237 19.40 -1.65 14.09
N ASP A 238 18.63 -2.66 14.43
CA ASP A 238 19.04 -3.77 15.33
C ASP A 238 20.25 -4.54 14.76
N ARG A 239 20.39 -4.60 13.43
CA ARG A 239 21.54 -5.18 12.72
C ARG A 239 22.67 -4.19 12.44
N GLY A 240 22.66 -3.03 13.09
CA GLY A 240 23.72 -2.02 12.99
C GLY A 240 23.66 -1.12 11.75
N MET A 241 22.55 -1.12 11.00
CA MET A 241 22.35 -0.24 9.85
C MET A 241 21.36 0.88 10.19
N ALA A 242 21.87 2.04 10.60
CA ALA A 242 21.05 3.23 10.80
C ALA A 242 20.55 3.81 9.46
N LEU A 243 19.30 4.26 9.44
CA LEU A 243 18.66 4.95 8.32
C LEU A 243 18.68 6.47 8.53
N ASN A 244 18.76 7.23 7.42
CA ASN A 244 18.58 8.67 7.40
C ASN A 244 17.12 9.07 7.23
N GLY A 245 16.34 8.26 6.51
CA GLY A 245 14.94 8.56 6.31
C GLY A 245 14.09 7.39 5.82
N VAL A 246 12.79 7.51 6.06
CA VAL A 246 11.75 6.59 5.59
C VAL A 246 10.66 7.40 4.90
N VAL A 247 10.37 7.08 3.65
CA VAL A 247 9.24 7.61 2.89
C VAL A 247 8.11 6.59 2.90
N LEU A 248 6.94 7.04 3.28
CA LEU A 248 5.70 6.26 3.39
C LEU A 248 4.71 6.80 2.37
N LEU A 249 4.55 6.12 1.23
CA LEU A 249 3.58 6.48 0.21
C LEU A 249 2.30 5.67 0.40
N SER A 250 1.16 6.38 0.53
CA SER A 250 -0.16 5.75 0.65
C SER A 250 -0.18 4.66 1.72
N SER A 251 0.05 5.09 2.96
CA SER A 251 0.48 4.24 4.05
C SER A 251 -0.65 3.45 4.71
N ILE A 252 -0.31 2.26 5.17
CA ILE A 252 -1.03 1.48 6.17
C ILE A 252 -0.01 0.77 7.06
N MET A 253 0.02 1.10 8.33
CA MET A 253 0.97 0.51 9.28
C MET A 253 0.29 -0.31 10.37
N ASN A 254 -1.03 -0.14 10.54
CA ASN A 254 -1.80 -0.79 11.59
C ASN A 254 -3.03 -1.51 11.00
N TYR A 255 -3.03 -2.83 11.07
CA TYR A 255 -4.18 -3.66 10.66
C TYR A 255 -5.14 -3.95 11.83
N GLY A 256 -4.79 -3.55 13.05
CA GLY A 256 -5.58 -3.80 14.26
C GLY A 256 -6.98 -3.18 14.21
N TYR A 257 -7.12 -2.00 13.64
CA TYR A 257 -8.41 -1.31 13.55
C TYR A 257 -9.40 -1.92 12.54
N ARG A 258 -8.96 -2.89 11.73
CA ARG A 258 -9.84 -3.60 10.77
C ARG A 258 -10.57 -4.79 11.37
N GLN A 259 -10.41 -5.02 12.66
CA GLN A 259 -11.13 -6.11 13.35
C GLN A 259 -12.61 -5.78 13.51
N PRO A 260 -13.49 -6.79 13.34
CA PRO A 260 -14.92 -6.61 13.61
C PRO A 260 -15.18 -6.06 15.03
N GLY A 261 -16.07 -5.10 15.15
CA GLY A 261 -16.41 -4.45 16.42
C GLY A 261 -15.54 -3.25 16.78
N LEU A 262 -14.52 -2.92 15.98
CA LEU A 262 -13.76 -1.67 16.13
C LEU A 262 -14.24 -0.62 15.13
N ASP A 263 -14.45 0.59 15.62
CA ASP A 263 -15.04 1.68 14.84
C ASP A 263 -14.01 2.59 14.16
N GLN A 264 -12.72 2.49 14.53
CA GLN A 264 -11.66 3.34 14.00
C GLN A 264 -11.57 3.30 12.46
N VAL A 265 -11.89 2.17 11.84
CA VAL A 265 -11.87 2.03 10.38
C VAL A 265 -12.83 3.01 9.70
N TYR A 266 -14.01 3.23 10.25
CA TYR A 266 -15.03 4.14 9.69
C TYR A 266 -14.61 5.60 9.84
N LEU A 267 -13.98 5.95 10.96
CA LEU A 267 -13.40 7.27 11.19
C LEU A 267 -12.31 7.56 10.14
N ASN A 268 -11.44 6.58 9.89
CA ASN A 268 -10.32 6.72 8.95
C ASN A 268 -10.77 6.93 7.50
N TYR A 269 -11.91 6.35 7.09
CA TYR A 269 -12.42 6.49 5.72
C TYR A 269 -13.13 7.82 5.46
N LEU A 270 -13.75 8.42 6.48
CA LEU A 270 -14.66 9.54 6.28
C LEU A 270 -14.02 10.74 5.53
N PRO A 271 -12.79 11.18 5.82
CA PRO A 271 -12.19 12.28 5.07
C PRO A 271 -11.93 11.96 3.58
N SER A 272 -11.59 10.69 3.25
CA SER A 272 -11.44 10.26 1.85
C SER A 272 -12.79 10.15 1.14
N PHE A 273 -13.85 9.73 1.84
CA PHE A 273 -15.21 9.75 1.29
C PHE A 273 -15.68 11.18 0.99
N ALA A 274 -15.42 12.12 1.89
CA ALA A 274 -15.75 13.52 1.70
C ALA A 274 -15.00 14.14 0.51
N ALA A 275 -13.70 13.86 0.38
CA ALA A 275 -12.91 14.30 -0.77
C ALA A 275 -13.47 13.74 -2.09
N THR A 276 -13.85 12.46 -2.10
CA THR A 276 -14.44 11.79 -3.26
C THR A 276 -15.80 12.38 -3.64
N ALA A 277 -16.68 12.58 -2.68
CA ALA A 277 -17.98 13.19 -2.90
C ALA A 277 -17.85 14.62 -3.43
N TRP A 278 -16.89 15.39 -2.90
CA TRP A 278 -16.56 16.71 -3.41
C TRP A 278 -16.10 16.67 -4.87
N TYR A 279 -15.20 15.77 -5.21
CA TYR A 279 -14.71 15.60 -6.59
C TYR A 279 -15.84 15.29 -7.58
N HIS A 280 -16.73 14.36 -7.21
CA HIS A 280 -17.88 13.95 -8.04
C HIS A 280 -19.10 14.89 -7.96
N ARG A 281 -18.94 16.04 -7.30
CA ARG A 281 -20.00 17.05 -7.17
C ARG A 281 -21.30 16.53 -6.56
N LYS A 282 -21.17 15.64 -5.57
CA LYS A 282 -22.31 15.03 -4.86
C LYS A 282 -22.68 15.81 -3.58
N LEU A 283 -21.92 16.84 -3.20
CA LEU A 283 -22.21 17.69 -2.06
C LEU A 283 -23.20 18.79 -2.46
N ALA A 284 -24.23 19.02 -1.64
CA ALA A 284 -25.22 20.08 -1.89
C ALA A 284 -24.59 21.49 -1.79
N ASN A 285 -23.68 21.70 -0.84
CA ASN A 285 -22.97 22.96 -0.61
C ASN A 285 -21.45 22.70 -0.59
N PRO A 286 -20.82 22.48 -1.76
CA PRO A 286 -19.40 22.13 -1.80
C PRO A 286 -18.52 23.30 -1.40
N PRO A 287 -17.52 23.12 -0.53
CA PRO A 287 -16.46 24.11 -0.31
C PRO A 287 -15.67 24.42 -1.59
N ALA A 288 -14.94 25.54 -1.58
CA ALA A 288 -14.17 25.99 -2.74
C ALA A 288 -13.04 25.02 -3.15
N ASP A 289 -12.49 24.29 -2.19
CA ASP A 289 -11.36 23.37 -2.40
C ASP A 289 -11.50 22.10 -1.56
N VAL A 290 -10.76 21.06 -1.98
CA VAL A 290 -10.77 19.74 -1.33
C VAL A 290 -10.16 19.77 0.07
N ALA A 291 -9.21 20.63 0.35
CA ALA A 291 -8.57 20.69 1.67
C ALA A 291 -9.56 21.18 2.73
N THR A 292 -10.45 22.09 2.35
CA THR A 292 -11.51 22.61 3.23
C THR A 292 -12.50 21.50 3.60
N VAL A 293 -13.03 20.74 2.64
CA VAL A 293 -13.97 19.64 2.95
C VAL A 293 -13.29 18.55 3.77
N VAL A 294 -12.04 18.22 3.46
CA VAL A 294 -11.23 17.26 4.22
C VAL A 294 -11.03 17.74 5.67
N GLY A 295 -10.77 19.04 5.88
CA GLY A 295 -10.66 19.64 7.21
C GLY A 295 -11.95 19.50 8.03
N GLN A 296 -13.10 19.77 7.41
CA GLN A 296 -14.41 19.57 8.02
C GLN A 296 -14.66 18.11 8.39
N ALA A 297 -14.36 17.19 7.47
CA ALA A 297 -14.53 15.77 7.70
C ALA A 297 -13.60 15.22 8.80
N ARG A 298 -12.34 15.69 8.89
CA ARG A 298 -11.43 15.34 10.00
C ARG A 298 -12.00 15.79 11.35
N ALA A 299 -12.44 17.05 11.45
CA ALA A 299 -13.01 17.58 12.68
C ALA A 299 -14.26 16.80 13.12
N PHE A 300 -15.13 16.48 12.17
CA PHE A 300 -16.31 15.66 12.45
C PHE A 300 -15.94 14.23 12.85
N ALA A 301 -14.96 13.59 12.17
CA ALA A 301 -14.53 12.23 12.45
C ALA A 301 -14.02 12.07 13.89
N VAL A 302 -13.16 12.97 14.39
CA VAL A 302 -12.59 12.88 15.75
C VAL A 302 -13.51 13.45 16.84
N GLY A 303 -14.57 14.12 16.48
CA GLY A 303 -15.52 14.75 17.40
C GLY A 303 -16.87 14.03 17.40
N PRO A 304 -17.92 14.63 16.79
CA PRO A 304 -19.29 14.13 16.88
C PRO A 304 -19.45 12.67 16.41
N TYR A 305 -18.78 12.29 15.32
CA TYR A 305 -18.90 10.93 14.77
C TYR A 305 -18.28 9.88 15.69
N ALA A 306 -17.06 10.11 16.19
CA ALA A 306 -16.42 9.21 17.16
C ALA A 306 -17.27 9.07 18.43
N ALA A 307 -17.82 10.17 18.96
CA ALA A 307 -18.66 10.16 20.13
C ALA A 307 -19.97 9.37 19.91
N ALA A 308 -20.58 9.48 18.72
CA ALA A 308 -21.76 8.73 18.35
C ALA A 308 -21.48 7.22 18.26
N LEU A 309 -20.40 6.84 17.55
CA LEU A 309 -20.01 5.43 17.42
C LEU A 309 -19.69 4.78 18.76
N ALA A 310 -19.06 5.51 19.69
CA ALA A 310 -18.74 5.03 21.03
C ALA A 310 -19.98 4.69 21.87
N LYS A 311 -21.16 5.26 21.57
CA LYS A 311 -22.43 4.91 22.22
C LYS A 311 -22.99 3.58 21.74
N GLY A 312 -22.57 3.10 20.58
CA GLY A 312 -23.06 1.84 20.01
C GLY A 312 -24.59 1.83 19.94
N GLN A 313 -25.21 0.80 20.54
CA GLN A 313 -26.67 0.62 20.52
C GLN A 313 -27.43 1.58 21.48
N THR A 314 -26.73 2.37 22.28
CA THR A 314 -27.35 3.30 23.24
C THR A 314 -27.47 4.73 22.69
N ILE A 315 -27.13 4.95 21.42
CA ILE A 315 -27.32 6.23 20.73
C ILE A 315 -28.83 6.55 20.66
N SER A 316 -29.21 7.79 20.94
CA SER A 316 -30.61 8.19 20.80
C SER A 316 -31.00 8.39 19.32
N PRO A 317 -32.27 8.18 18.94
CA PRO A 317 -32.71 8.43 17.55
C PRO A 317 -32.41 9.84 17.07
N GLN A 318 -32.52 10.84 17.93
CA GLN A 318 -32.23 12.24 17.60
C GLN A 318 -30.75 12.48 17.29
N GLU A 319 -29.85 11.83 18.04
CA GLU A 319 -28.40 11.91 17.78
C GLU A 319 -28.03 11.14 16.52
N GLU A 320 -28.62 9.95 16.31
CA GLU A 320 -28.42 9.19 15.09
C GLU A 320 -28.82 9.99 13.85
N ASP A 321 -30.00 10.63 13.89
CA ASP A 321 -30.47 11.53 12.82
C ASP A 321 -29.51 12.71 12.59
N ALA A 322 -29.04 13.36 13.65
CA ALA A 322 -28.12 14.49 13.55
C ALA A 322 -26.78 14.08 12.90
N VAL A 323 -26.22 12.95 13.34
CA VAL A 323 -24.97 12.42 12.81
C VAL A 323 -25.14 11.94 11.37
N ALA A 324 -26.24 11.25 11.05
CA ALA A 324 -26.52 10.79 9.69
C ALA A 324 -26.69 11.95 8.71
N ASN A 325 -27.36 13.04 9.12
CA ASN A 325 -27.50 14.25 8.31
C ASN A 325 -26.15 14.90 8.03
N GLN A 326 -25.30 15.08 9.05
CA GLN A 326 -23.99 15.67 8.87
C GLN A 326 -23.05 14.79 8.05
N MET A 327 -23.12 13.46 8.22
CA MET A 327 -22.42 12.53 7.31
C MET A 327 -22.91 12.66 5.87
N GLY A 328 -24.23 12.83 5.66
CA GLY A 328 -24.81 13.04 4.34
C GLY A 328 -24.30 14.32 3.68
N GLU A 329 -24.19 15.42 4.42
CA GLU A 329 -23.60 16.69 3.95
C GLU A 329 -22.15 16.53 3.49
N LEU A 330 -21.37 15.68 4.18
CA LEU A 330 -19.95 15.45 3.89
C LEU A 330 -19.72 14.38 2.81
N THR A 331 -20.60 13.39 2.69
CA THR A 331 -20.38 12.22 1.81
C THR A 331 -21.28 12.19 0.57
N GLY A 332 -22.30 13.07 0.51
CA GLY A 332 -23.29 13.06 -0.58
C GLY A 332 -24.25 11.87 -0.54
N LEU A 333 -24.21 11.05 0.50
CA LEU A 333 -25.10 9.90 0.68
C LEU A 333 -26.37 10.30 1.44
N SER A 334 -27.49 9.60 1.18
CA SER A 334 -28.73 9.90 1.90
C SER A 334 -28.64 9.51 3.38
N PRO A 335 -29.19 10.31 4.30
CA PRO A 335 -29.23 9.98 5.72
C PRO A 335 -29.89 8.62 6.01
N ASP A 336 -30.91 8.26 5.24
CA ASP A 336 -31.56 6.95 5.36
C ASP A 336 -30.66 5.78 4.99
N PHE A 337 -29.81 5.93 3.98
CA PHE A 337 -28.79 4.94 3.67
C PHE A 337 -27.78 4.82 4.81
N ILE A 338 -27.30 5.94 5.33
CA ILE A 338 -26.33 6.01 6.43
C ILE A 338 -26.89 5.34 7.70
N LYS A 339 -28.14 5.61 8.05
CA LYS A 339 -28.82 4.93 9.18
C LYS A 339 -28.94 3.43 8.97
N ARG A 340 -29.30 2.97 7.76
CA ARG A 340 -29.36 1.53 7.44
C ARG A 340 -28.01 0.82 7.56
N THR A 341 -26.90 1.54 7.51
CA THR A 341 -25.55 1.00 7.79
C THR A 341 -25.14 1.10 9.26
N ASN A 342 -26.05 1.50 10.17
CA ASN A 342 -25.76 1.83 11.56
C ASN A 342 -24.62 2.85 11.69
N LEU A 343 -24.63 3.87 10.88
CA LEU A 343 -23.61 4.92 10.74
C LEU A 343 -22.22 4.38 10.31
N ARG A 344 -22.09 3.11 9.93
CA ARG A 344 -20.84 2.40 9.61
C ARG A 344 -20.77 2.04 8.13
N ILE A 345 -20.44 3.04 7.30
CA ILE A 345 -20.32 2.86 5.85
C ILE A 345 -18.97 2.19 5.57
N ASP A 346 -18.99 0.96 5.05
CA ASP A 346 -17.78 0.32 4.57
C ASP A 346 -17.41 0.80 3.15
N LEU A 347 -16.15 0.58 2.77
CA LEU A 347 -15.63 1.03 1.48
C LEU A 347 -16.43 0.48 0.28
N PRO A 348 -16.73 -0.83 0.16
CA PRO A 348 -17.49 -1.33 -1.00
C PRO A 348 -18.85 -0.68 -1.16
N ARG A 349 -19.58 -0.46 -0.07
CA ARG A 349 -20.87 0.22 -0.10
C ARG A 349 -20.74 1.67 -0.56
N PHE A 350 -19.74 2.40 -0.07
CA PHE A 350 -19.50 3.77 -0.52
C PHE A 350 -19.18 3.82 -2.01
N GLN A 351 -18.30 2.92 -2.51
CA GLN A 351 -17.95 2.83 -3.93
C GLN A 351 -19.16 2.65 -4.84
N LYS A 352 -20.14 1.86 -4.40
CA LYS A 352 -21.36 1.58 -5.15
C LYS A 352 -22.41 2.68 -5.01
N GLU A 353 -22.61 3.19 -3.80
CA GLU A 353 -23.72 4.08 -3.51
C GLU A 353 -23.54 5.48 -4.07
N LEU A 354 -22.32 6.02 -4.09
CA LEU A 354 -22.05 7.40 -4.46
C LEU A 354 -22.57 7.77 -5.87
N LEU A 355 -22.39 6.87 -6.85
CA LEU A 355 -22.78 7.09 -8.26
C LEU A 355 -23.79 6.05 -8.75
N ARG A 356 -24.55 5.44 -7.84
CA ARG A 356 -25.53 4.39 -8.16
C ARG A 356 -26.62 4.87 -9.14
N ASP A 357 -27.04 6.13 -9.00
CA ASP A 357 -28.00 6.79 -9.91
C ASP A 357 -27.50 6.85 -11.36
N GLN A 358 -26.19 6.84 -11.57
CA GLN A 358 -25.50 6.84 -12.86
C GLN A 358 -25.09 5.42 -13.31
N ARG A 359 -25.43 4.38 -12.54
CA ARG A 359 -25.00 2.99 -12.74
C ARG A 359 -23.47 2.84 -12.79
N GLN A 360 -22.75 3.69 -12.06
CA GLN A 360 -21.29 3.70 -11.99
C GLN A 360 -20.80 3.38 -10.59
N THR A 361 -19.57 2.89 -10.51
CA THR A 361 -18.80 2.72 -9.29
C THR A 361 -17.54 3.57 -9.35
N VAL A 362 -17.02 3.95 -8.20
CA VAL A 362 -15.74 4.67 -8.10
C VAL A 362 -14.59 3.72 -7.77
N GLY A 363 -13.37 4.04 -8.22
CA GLY A 363 -12.18 3.24 -8.00
C GLY A 363 -11.78 3.15 -6.52
N ARG A 364 -11.13 2.05 -6.15
CA ARG A 364 -10.56 1.86 -4.81
C ARG A 364 -9.17 2.48 -4.67
N PHE A 365 -8.31 2.28 -5.66
CA PHE A 365 -6.97 2.89 -5.63
C PHE A 365 -7.02 4.39 -5.97
N ASP A 366 -7.97 4.81 -6.79
CA ASP A 366 -8.20 6.22 -7.03
C ASP A 366 -9.69 6.44 -7.30
N SER A 367 -10.36 7.04 -6.34
CA SER A 367 -11.81 7.22 -6.37
C SER A 367 -12.31 8.26 -7.39
N ARG A 368 -11.41 8.92 -8.12
CA ARG A 368 -11.75 9.79 -9.24
C ARG A 368 -12.06 9.00 -10.53
N TYR A 369 -11.52 7.79 -10.66
CA TYR A 369 -11.90 6.89 -11.75
C TYR A 369 -13.30 6.36 -11.54
N THR A 370 -14.06 6.28 -12.63
CA THR A 370 -15.42 5.72 -12.64
C THR A 370 -15.55 4.70 -13.74
N GLY A 371 -16.43 3.72 -13.54
CA GLY A 371 -16.76 2.71 -14.54
C GLY A 371 -18.09 2.06 -14.26
N PHE A 372 -18.62 1.39 -15.28
CA PHE A 372 -19.85 0.64 -15.17
C PHE A 372 -19.60 -0.67 -14.41
N ASP A 373 -20.55 -1.02 -13.57
CA ASP A 373 -20.56 -2.28 -12.86
C ASP A 373 -21.77 -3.10 -13.37
N PRO A 374 -21.62 -4.37 -13.71
CA PRO A 374 -22.70 -5.18 -14.27
C PRO A 374 -23.89 -5.29 -13.31
N ASP A 375 -23.65 -5.31 -12.00
CA ASP A 375 -24.68 -5.32 -10.97
C ASP A 375 -24.77 -3.96 -10.26
N ALA A 376 -25.48 -3.00 -10.85
CA ALA A 376 -25.67 -1.67 -10.22
C ALA A 376 -26.43 -1.73 -8.88
N ALA A 377 -27.20 -2.78 -8.61
CA ALA A 377 -27.97 -2.96 -7.38
C ALA A 377 -27.12 -3.57 -6.24
N GLY A 378 -26.04 -4.26 -6.56
CA GLY A 378 -25.16 -4.92 -5.59
C GLY A 378 -24.51 -3.97 -4.59
N GLU A 379 -23.99 -4.53 -3.50
CA GLU A 379 -23.31 -3.77 -2.43
C GLU A 379 -21.80 -3.64 -2.64
N ARG A 380 -21.21 -4.40 -3.57
CA ARG A 380 -19.76 -4.44 -3.82
C ARG A 380 -19.47 -4.31 -5.30
N PRO A 381 -18.44 -3.54 -5.70
CA PRO A 381 -17.95 -3.57 -7.06
C PRO A 381 -17.42 -4.96 -7.44
N GLU A 382 -17.60 -5.38 -8.68
CA GLU A 382 -17.03 -6.63 -9.19
C GLU A 382 -15.53 -6.50 -9.39
N THR A 383 -15.06 -5.36 -9.92
CA THR A 383 -13.65 -5.04 -10.15
C THR A 383 -13.28 -3.67 -9.58
N ASP A 384 -11.99 -3.35 -9.60
CA ASP A 384 -11.51 -2.00 -9.27
C ASP A 384 -11.20 -1.25 -10.57
N VAL A 385 -12.11 -0.37 -10.96
CA VAL A 385 -12.02 0.43 -12.20
C VAL A 385 -10.71 1.23 -12.29
N SER A 386 -10.15 1.69 -11.18
CA SER A 386 -8.88 2.42 -11.18
C SER A 386 -7.68 1.51 -11.50
N SER A 387 -7.72 0.25 -11.07
CA SER A 387 -6.74 -0.76 -11.44
C SER A 387 -6.87 -1.17 -12.91
N ASP A 388 -8.10 -1.42 -13.35
CA ASP A 388 -8.40 -1.83 -14.74
C ASP A 388 -7.91 -0.78 -15.74
N ALA A 389 -8.00 0.50 -15.37
CA ALA A 389 -7.62 1.62 -16.23
C ALA A 389 -6.13 1.67 -16.60
N ILE A 390 -5.24 1.11 -15.80
CA ILE A 390 -3.79 1.34 -15.92
C ILE A 390 -2.94 0.07 -15.97
N SER A 391 -3.42 -1.06 -15.44
CA SER A 391 -2.60 -2.27 -15.19
C SER A 391 -1.90 -2.79 -16.43
N GLY A 392 -2.59 -2.90 -17.56
CA GLY A 392 -2.03 -3.43 -18.80
C GLY A 392 -0.83 -2.64 -19.31
N ALA A 393 -0.88 -1.31 -19.20
CA ALA A 393 0.20 -0.44 -19.62
C ALA A 393 1.45 -0.57 -18.75
N PHE A 394 1.29 -0.63 -17.43
CA PHE A 394 2.41 -0.79 -16.49
C PHE A 394 3.11 -2.14 -16.68
N ILE A 395 2.34 -3.21 -16.81
CA ILE A 395 2.88 -4.57 -17.01
C ILE A 395 3.66 -4.64 -18.32
N ALA A 396 3.05 -4.22 -19.42
CA ALA A 396 3.67 -4.33 -20.73
C ALA A 396 4.94 -3.47 -20.88
N THR A 397 4.90 -2.22 -20.39
CA THR A 397 6.06 -1.32 -20.47
C THR A 397 7.20 -1.76 -19.57
N PHE A 398 6.91 -2.34 -18.40
CA PHE A 398 7.96 -2.90 -17.56
C PHE A 398 8.64 -4.11 -18.21
N HIS A 399 7.88 -5.03 -18.80
CA HIS A 399 8.42 -6.16 -19.53
C HIS A 399 9.32 -5.73 -20.67
N ASP A 400 8.83 -4.82 -21.51
CA ASP A 400 9.60 -4.28 -22.64
C ASP A 400 10.90 -3.62 -22.15
N TYR A 401 10.80 -2.78 -21.13
CA TYR A 401 11.96 -2.06 -20.58
C TYR A 401 13.01 -3.00 -19.99
N VAL A 402 12.61 -3.97 -19.17
CA VAL A 402 13.55 -4.90 -18.51
C VAL A 402 14.23 -5.81 -19.51
N THR A 403 13.50 -6.32 -20.51
CA THR A 403 14.04 -7.27 -21.49
C THR A 403 14.84 -6.59 -22.58
N HIS A 404 14.33 -5.53 -23.19
CA HIS A 404 14.97 -4.89 -24.33
C HIS A 404 15.93 -3.79 -23.93
N THR A 405 15.56 -2.91 -22.98
CA THR A 405 16.41 -1.75 -22.63
C THR A 405 17.45 -2.12 -21.57
N LEU A 406 17.07 -2.83 -20.51
CA LEU A 406 18.02 -3.28 -19.50
C LEU A 406 18.78 -4.55 -19.92
N GLY A 407 18.24 -5.30 -20.88
CA GLY A 407 18.87 -6.49 -21.44
C GLY A 407 18.90 -7.69 -20.47
N TYR A 408 18.00 -7.73 -19.50
CA TYR A 408 17.87 -8.84 -18.57
C TYR A 408 17.23 -10.05 -19.27
N LYS A 409 17.99 -11.13 -19.41
CA LYS A 409 17.56 -12.34 -20.10
C LYS A 409 17.16 -13.39 -19.09
N THR A 410 15.92 -13.83 -19.17
CA THR A 410 15.39 -14.94 -18.37
C THR A 410 14.21 -15.57 -19.08
N GLU A 411 14.02 -16.86 -18.90
CA GLU A 411 12.85 -17.61 -19.34
C GLU A 411 11.83 -17.77 -18.21
N MET A 412 12.13 -17.25 -17.02
CA MET A 412 11.17 -17.25 -15.91
C MET A 412 10.00 -16.32 -16.19
N PRO A 413 8.75 -16.71 -15.85
CA PRO A 413 7.62 -15.82 -15.92
C PRO A 413 7.75 -14.72 -14.86
N TYR A 414 7.43 -13.48 -15.25
CA TYR A 414 7.29 -12.39 -14.31
C TYR A 414 5.95 -12.50 -13.60
N ARG A 415 5.95 -12.83 -12.31
CA ARG A 415 4.72 -12.97 -11.52
C ARG A 415 4.21 -11.62 -11.05
N LEU A 416 2.97 -11.30 -11.38
CA LEU A 416 2.34 -10.03 -11.00
C LEU A 416 1.99 -9.98 -9.51
N SER A 417 1.91 -11.13 -8.87
CA SER A 417 1.66 -11.25 -7.44
C SER A 417 2.29 -12.54 -6.88
N ALA A 418 2.86 -12.47 -5.69
CA ALA A 418 3.29 -13.67 -4.96
C ALA A 418 2.09 -14.55 -4.54
N ARG A 419 0.85 -14.02 -4.57
CA ARG A 419 -0.37 -14.79 -4.32
C ARG A 419 -0.58 -15.91 -5.34
N ASP A 420 0.04 -15.78 -6.52
CA ASP A 420 0.03 -16.80 -7.57
C ASP A 420 1.08 -17.90 -7.33
N ALA A 421 1.91 -17.78 -6.28
CA ALA A 421 2.91 -18.77 -5.93
C ALA A 421 2.28 -19.94 -5.16
N ALA A 422 2.83 -21.15 -5.37
CA ALA A 422 2.41 -22.32 -4.60
C ALA A 422 2.66 -22.13 -3.11
N GLY A 423 1.70 -22.56 -2.29
CA GLY A 423 1.80 -22.47 -0.83
C GLY A 423 1.65 -21.04 -0.28
N TRP A 424 1.13 -20.11 -1.08
CA TRP A 424 0.84 -18.78 -0.58
C TRP A 424 -0.17 -18.84 0.56
N THR A 425 0.30 -18.52 1.75
CA THR A 425 -0.48 -18.19 2.95
C THR A 425 0.25 -17.09 3.67
N TRP A 426 -0.41 -15.98 3.96
CA TRP A 426 0.24 -14.87 4.62
C TRP A 426 0.10 -14.97 6.14
N ASN A 427 1.23 -15.04 6.83
CA ASN A 427 1.29 -14.97 8.29
C ASN A 427 1.16 -13.50 8.73
N TRP A 428 0.01 -13.13 9.31
CA TRP A 428 -0.25 -11.80 9.84
C TRP A 428 0.32 -11.59 11.25
N GLN A 429 0.93 -12.61 11.84
CA GLN A 429 1.57 -12.46 13.13
C GLN A 429 2.77 -11.52 13.03
N HIS A 430 2.92 -10.68 14.05
CA HIS A 430 4.01 -9.73 14.15
C HIS A 430 4.49 -9.62 15.58
N ARG A 431 5.79 -9.59 15.78
CA ARG A 431 6.41 -9.38 17.09
C ARG A 431 6.92 -7.94 17.19
N ALA A 432 6.09 -7.08 17.79
CA ALA A 432 6.47 -5.69 18.02
C ALA A 432 7.72 -5.56 18.93
N PRO A 433 8.49 -4.47 18.81
CA PRO A 433 9.63 -4.18 19.69
C PRO A 433 9.23 -4.09 21.16
N GLY A 434 10.08 -4.63 22.05
CA GLY A 434 9.89 -4.54 23.50
C GLY A 434 10.00 -5.89 24.18
N ARG A 435 10.31 -5.87 25.49
CA ARG A 435 10.42 -7.10 26.27
C ARG A 435 9.03 -7.62 26.63
N GLY A 436 8.82 -8.93 26.49
CA GLY A 436 7.59 -9.62 26.92
C GLY A 436 6.39 -9.42 26.01
N GLN A 437 6.53 -8.79 24.85
CA GLN A 437 5.46 -8.72 23.86
C GLN A 437 5.31 -10.07 23.16
N GLY A 438 4.13 -10.67 23.25
CA GLY A 438 3.75 -11.82 22.44
C GLY A 438 3.56 -11.44 20.98
N ALA A 439 3.45 -12.45 20.09
CA ALA A 439 3.08 -12.19 18.69
C ALA A 439 1.66 -11.61 18.62
N GLN A 440 1.51 -10.53 17.86
CA GLN A 440 0.22 -9.90 17.57
C GLN A 440 -0.36 -10.52 16.30
N ASN A 441 -1.62 -10.89 16.29
CA ASN A 441 -2.29 -11.44 15.10
C ASN A 441 -2.67 -10.36 14.07
N ASN A 442 -2.64 -9.09 14.48
CA ASN A 442 -2.93 -7.94 13.63
C ASN A 442 -1.77 -6.94 13.79
N PRO A 443 -0.87 -6.86 12.82
CA PRO A 443 0.36 -6.10 12.95
C PRO A 443 0.08 -4.59 13.07
N ASN A 444 0.86 -3.95 13.94
CA ASN A 444 0.98 -2.50 14.04
C ASN A 444 2.46 -2.11 14.04
N THR A 445 3.04 -1.95 12.86
CA THR A 445 4.46 -1.61 12.70
C THR A 445 4.77 -0.11 12.81
N ALA A 446 3.76 0.73 13.08
CA ALA A 446 4.00 2.09 13.51
C ALA A 446 4.78 2.10 14.85
N MET A 447 4.56 1.09 15.70
CA MET A 447 5.31 0.92 16.95
C MET A 447 6.79 0.61 16.70
N ASP A 448 7.10 -0.17 15.66
CA ASP A 448 8.47 -0.47 15.22
C ASP A 448 9.17 0.78 14.70
N LEU A 449 8.49 1.54 13.84
CA LEU A 449 9.01 2.81 13.35
C LEU A 449 9.25 3.79 14.50
N GLY A 450 8.32 3.86 15.46
CA GLY A 450 8.48 4.66 16.67
C GLY A 450 9.69 4.21 17.50
N ALA A 451 9.93 2.90 17.63
CA ALA A 451 11.11 2.36 18.31
C ALA A 451 12.42 2.71 17.56
N ALA A 452 12.41 2.58 16.24
CA ALA A 452 13.55 2.99 15.41
C ALA A 452 13.87 4.49 15.56
N MET A 453 12.84 5.35 15.57
CA MET A 453 13.01 6.80 15.78
C MET A 453 13.50 7.15 17.18
N ARG A 454 13.07 6.41 18.22
CA ARG A 454 13.60 6.60 19.59
C ARG A 454 15.07 6.20 19.70
N GLY A 455 15.48 5.15 19.00
CA GLY A 455 16.88 4.71 18.94
C GLY A 455 17.76 5.55 18.00
N ASN A 456 17.14 6.26 17.05
CA ASN A 456 17.83 7.12 16.10
C ASN A 456 17.12 8.48 16.00
N PRO A 457 17.47 9.47 16.81
CA PRO A 457 16.82 10.77 16.86
C PRO A 457 17.01 11.62 15.59
N TYR A 458 17.84 11.18 14.66
CA TYR A 458 18.07 11.81 13.35
C TYR A 458 17.22 11.21 12.23
N LEU A 459 16.51 10.11 12.49
CA LEU A 459 15.66 9.47 11.50
C LEU A 459 14.47 10.37 11.14
N LYS A 460 14.41 10.74 9.86
CA LYS A 460 13.30 11.53 9.31
C LYS A 460 12.25 10.61 8.67
N VAL A 461 10.98 10.97 8.81
CA VAL A 461 9.86 10.25 8.18
C VAL A 461 9.02 11.23 7.37
N LEU A 462 8.73 10.88 6.12
CA LEU A 462 7.86 11.64 5.22
C LEU A 462 6.69 10.77 4.78
N SER A 463 5.48 11.19 5.09
CA SER A 463 4.25 10.58 4.60
C SER A 463 3.73 11.35 3.38
N LEU A 464 3.52 10.63 2.27
CA LEU A 464 2.95 11.13 1.02
C LEU A 464 1.57 10.52 0.82
N ASN A 465 0.54 11.34 0.69
CA ASN A 465 -0.85 10.91 0.80
C ASN A 465 -1.69 11.45 -0.37
N GLY A 466 -2.52 10.57 -0.95
CA GLY A 466 -3.54 10.97 -1.92
C GLY A 466 -4.90 11.22 -1.23
N TYR A 467 -5.56 12.34 -1.52
CA TYR A 467 -6.90 12.63 -0.98
C TYR A 467 -7.94 11.59 -1.42
N TYR A 468 -7.77 11.01 -2.61
CA TYR A 468 -8.72 10.10 -3.25
C TYR A 468 -8.32 8.63 -3.12
N ASP A 469 -7.34 8.34 -2.24
CA ASP A 469 -6.94 6.98 -1.90
C ASP A 469 -7.96 6.36 -0.93
N MET A 470 -8.63 5.31 -1.39
CA MET A 470 -9.53 4.51 -0.57
C MET A 470 -8.98 3.11 -0.27
N ALA A 471 -7.81 2.75 -0.81
CA ALA A 471 -7.11 1.51 -0.44
C ALA A 471 -6.45 1.64 0.94
N THR A 472 -5.83 2.80 1.19
CA THR A 472 -5.16 3.15 2.44
C THR A 472 -5.47 4.64 2.76
N PRO A 473 -6.65 4.93 3.33
CA PRO A 473 -7.10 6.30 3.53
C PRO A 473 -6.10 7.08 4.40
N PHE A 474 -5.72 8.26 3.95
CA PHE A 474 -4.65 9.08 4.55
C PHE A 474 -4.88 9.40 6.04
N PHE A 475 -6.13 9.50 6.47
CA PHE A 475 -6.45 9.80 7.86
C PHE A 475 -6.09 8.62 8.79
N GLY A 476 -6.12 7.37 8.28
CA GLY A 476 -5.55 6.21 8.97
C GLY A 476 -4.04 6.35 9.20
N THR A 477 -3.30 6.87 8.21
CA THR A 477 -1.87 7.15 8.36
C THR A 477 -1.60 8.23 9.41
N GLU A 478 -2.39 9.31 9.43
CA GLU A 478 -2.28 10.35 10.46
C GLU A 478 -2.50 9.77 11.86
N ASN A 479 -3.51 8.91 12.00
CA ASN A 479 -3.78 8.21 13.24
C ASN A 479 -2.60 7.30 13.66
N ASP A 480 -2.11 6.45 12.76
CA ASP A 480 -1.04 5.50 13.05
C ASP A 480 0.25 6.22 13.49
N LEU A 481 0.67 7.24 12.73
CA LEU A 481 1.87 8.02 13.04
C LEU A 481 1.70 8.90 14.28
N GLY A 482 0.48 9.38 14.54
CA GLY A 482 0.14 10.15 15.74
C GLY A 482 0.22 9.34 17.04
N HIS A 483 0.16 7.99 16.94
CA HIS A 483 0.16 7.08 18.09
C HIS A 483 1.46 6.29 18.27
N MET A 484 2.57 6.70 17.65
CA MET A 484 3.88 6.05 17.79
C MET A 484 4.58 6.28 19.14
N MET A 485 3.95 6.95 20.09
CA MET A 485 4.50 7.28 21.40
C MET A 485 5.85 8.01 21.32
N LEU A 486 5.93 9.02 20.45
CA LEU A 486 7.11 9.85 20.27
C LEU A 486 7.08 11.06 21.19
N GLU A 487 8.25 11.41 21.73
CA GLU A 487 8.44 12.68 22.40
C GLU A 487 8.27 13.86 21.44
N ARG A 488 7.83 15.02 21.95
CA ARG A 488 7.61 16.24 21.13
C ARG A 488 8.83 16.62 20.28
N ALA A 489 10.03 16.41 20.81
CA ALA A 489 11.27 16.64 20.08
C ALA A 489 11.43 15.76 18.85
N GLN A 490 10.94 14.51 18.91
CA GLN A 490 11.01 13.54 17.82
C GLN A 490 9.88 13.72 16.80
N GLN A 491 8.72 14.21 17.22
CA GLN A 491 7.58 14.49 16.33
C GLN A 491 7.95 15.49 15.22
N ARG A 492 8.94 16.36 15.43
CA ARG A 492 9.48 17.27 14.40
C ARG A 492 10.14 16.56 13.22
N ASN A 493 10.46 15.29 13.36
CA ASN A 493 11.01 14.46 12.29
C ASN A 493 9.92 13.81 11.41
N LEU A 494 8.64 14.02 11.74
CA LEU A 494 7.49 13.59 10.92
C LEU A 494 7.04 14.72 10.01
N SER A 495 6.88 14.43 8.74
CA SER A 495 6.34 15.36 7.75
C SER A 495 5.23 14.69 6.95
N PHE A 496 4.19 15.46 6.62
CA PHE A 496 3.06 14.99 5.81
C PHE A 496 2.92 15.85 4.58
N ARG A 497 2.58 15.24 3.45
CA ARG A 497 2.21 15.91 2.20
C ARG A 497 0.96 15.27 1.63
N TYR A 498 0.12 16.07 1.01
CA TYR A 498 -1.17 15.64 0.47
C TYR A 498 -1.31 16.11 -0.98
N TYR A 499 -1.82 15.23 -1.83
CA TYR A 499 -1.93 15.48 -3.26
C TYR A 499 -3.35 15.19 -3.75
N PRO A 500 -3.83 15.92 -4.78
CA PRO A 500 -5.10 15.63 -5.43
C PRO A 500 -4.99 14.39 -6.33
N ALA A 501 -4.71 13.25 -5.73
CA ALA A 501 -4.40 11.98 -6.37
C ALA A 501 -4.93 10.81 -5.54
N GLY A 502 -4.90 9.60 -6.10
CA GLY A 502 -5.24 8.36 -5.41
C GLY A 502 -4.01 7.67 -4.78
N HIS A 503 -4.11 6.35 -4.63
CA HIS A 503 -3.12 5.47 -4.01
C HIS A 503 -1.75 5.52 -4.68
N MET A 504 -1.72 5.39 -5.99
CA MET A 504 -0.53 5.57 -6.82
C MET A 504 -0.46 7.04 -7.25
N ALA A 505 -0.15 7.94 -6.30
CA ALA A 505 -0.19 9.38 -6.53
C ALA A 505 0.68 9.83 -7.72
N TYR A 506 1.72 9.09 -8.03
CA TYR A 506 2.61 9.31 -9.16
C TYR A 506 1.96 9.07 -10.54
N VAL A 507 0.81 8.42 -10.63
CA VAL A 507 0.03 8.28 -11.88
C VAL A 507 -0.48 9.65 -12.34
N ASN A 508 -0.75 10.56 -11.41
CA ASN A 508 -1.06 11.95 -11.70
C ASN A 508 0.23 12.74 -11.98
N PRO A 509 0.44 13.25 -13.23
CA PRO A 509 1.67 13.97 -13.60
C PRO A 509 1.93 15.23 -12.77
N GLU A 510 0.87 15.94 -12.36
CA GLU A 510 1.00 17.14 -11.53
C GLU A 510 1.43 16.77 -10.10
N ALA A 511 0.78 15.76 -9.52
CA ALA A 511 1.15 15.25 -8.21
C ALA A 511 2.59 14.72 -8.22
N LEU A 512 3.02 14.01 -9.27
CA LEU A 512 4.39 13.52 -9.41
C LEU A 512 5.41 14.68 -9.40
N ARG A 513 5.14 15.77 -10.13
CA ARG A 513 6.02 16.97 -10.13
C ARG A 513 6.12 17.57 -8.73
N GLN A 514 4.99 17.73 -8.04
CA GLN A 514 4.98 18.27 -6.68
C GLN A 514 5.68 17.33 -5.70
N MET A 515 5.43 16.01 -5.79
CA MET A 515 6.14 15.01 -4.99
C MET A 515 7.66 15.06 -5.21
N LYS A 516 8.12 15.28 -6.45
CA LYS A 516 9.55 15.44 -6.76
C LYS A 516 10.15 16.64 -6.03
N VAL A 517 9.45 17.78 -6.00
CA VAL A 517 9.89 18.99 -5.29
C VAL A 517 9.96 18.74 -3.79
N ASP A 518 8.89 18.18 -3.22
CA ASP A 518 8.80 17.89 -1.78
C ASP A 518 9.89 16.90 -1.34
N LEU A 519 10.09 15.82 -2.10
CA LEU A 519 11.12 14.82 -1.82
C LEU A 519 12.52 15.41 -1.95
N ALA A 520 12.80 16.20 -2.98
CA ALA A 520 14.12 16.79 -3.19
C ALA A 520 14.55 17.65 -1.99
N GLY A 521 13.64 18.50 -1.48
CA GLY A 521 13.90 19.30 -0.28
C GLY A 521 14.05 18.44 0.98
N TRP A 522 13.19 17.44 1.14
CA TRP A 522 13.24 16.55 2.29
C TRP A 522 14.51 15.67 2.34
N TYR A 523 15.01 15.19 1.18
CA TYR A 523 16.29 14.47 1.12
C TYR A 523 17.44 15.36 1.60
N ASP A 524 17.50 16.63 1.14
CA ASP A 524 18.52 17.58 1.56
C ASP A 524 18.45 17.80 3.08
N GLU A 525 17.25 18.04 3.63
CA GLU A 525 17.03 18.21 5.07
C GLU A 525 17.46 16.97 5.88
N ALA A 526 17.11 15.76 5.43
CA ALA A 526 17.46 14.52 6.14
C ALA A 526 18.99 14.27 6.14
N ILE A 527 19.67 14.64 5.06
CA ILE A 527 21.13 14.51 4.96
C ILE A 527 21.82 15.55 5.83
N ASP A 528 21.34 16.79 5.84
CA ASP A 528 21.94 17.88 6.62
C ASP A 528 21.71 17.68 8.13
N ALA A 529 20.58 17.16 8.54
CA ALA A 529 20.31 16.78 9.92
C ALA A 529 21.32 15.77 10.45
N ALA A 530 21.74 14.80 9.63
CA ALA A 530 22.76 13.81 9.99
C ALA A 530 24.18 14.39 10.04
N ARG A 531 24.43 15.58 9.48
CA ARG A 531 25.71 16.28 9.50
C ARG A 531 25.82 17.31 10.63
N SER A 532 24.69 17.72 11.21
CA SER A 532 24.66 18.70 12.28
C SER A 532 25.33 18.16 13.54
N PRO A 533 26.25 18.91 14.16
CA PRO A 533 26.97 18.47 15.37
C PRO A 533 26.08 18.45 16.62
N VAL A 534 24.87 19.01 16.57
CA VAL A 534 23.95 19.13 17.71
C VAL A 534 22.67 18.37 17.38
N PRO A 535 22.26 17.39 18.22
CA PRO A 535 20.91 16.85 18.14
C PRO A 535 19.90 18.00 18.27
N PRO A 536 18.74 17.95 17.64
CA PRO A 536 17.68 18.92 17.90
C PRO A 536 17.37 18.89 19.40
N GLN A 537 17.80 19.94 20.11
CA GLN A 537 17.59 20.04 21.55
C GLN A 537 16.09 19.98 21.85
N ALA A 538 15.72 19.15 22.83
CA ALA A 538 14.43 19.29 23.47
C ALA A 538 14.27 20.77 23.91
N PRO A 539 13.11 21.40 23.73
CA PRO A 539 12.90 22.74 24.26
C PRO A 539 13.24 22.69 25.74
N SER A 540 14.16 23.56 26.17
CA SER A 540 14.45 23.73 27.58
C SER A 540 13.13 24.06 28.27
N ILE A 541 12.71 23.22 29.21
CA ILE A 541 11.65 23.59 30.14
C ILE A 541 12.25 24.71 30.94
N SER A 542 11.89 25.96 30.62
CA SER A 542 12.19 27.08 31.53
C SER A 542 11.45 26.74 32.82
N ALA A 543 12.20 26.46 33.86
CA ALA A 543 11.66 26.36 35.18
C ALA A 543 10.99 27.70 35.49
N THR A 544 9.68 27.74 35.35
CA THR A 544 8.86 28.83 35.88
C THR A 544 9.06 28.79 37.38
N GLY A 545 9.48 29.94 37.94
CA GLY A 545 9.81 30.13 39.34
C GLY A 545 8.72 29.69 40.31
N PRO A 546 9.02 29.71 41.62
CA PRO A 546 8.20 29.08 42.64
C PRO A 546 6.77 29.66 42.64
N VAL A 547 5.80 28.77 42.61
CA VAL A 547 4.40 29.09 42.86
C VAL A 547 4.30 29.64 44.29
N GLN A 548 4.08 30.95 44.44
CA GLN A 548 3.67 31.53 45.73
C GLN A 548 2.27 30.98 46.05
N GLY A 549 2.18 30.22 47.12
CA GLY A 549 0.91 29.74 47.67
C GLY A 549 0.06 30.91 48.18
N PRO A 550 -1.27 30.76 48.16
CA PRO A 550 -2.17 31.79 48.72
C PRO A 550 -2.07 31.80 50.24
N ASN A 551 -1.93 33.00 50.81
CA ASN A 551 -2.20 33.29 52.22
C ASN A 551 -3.68 33.16 52.53
#